data_13d3ad7932d9f1dbe108ca883b7e04b8
#
_entry.id   13d3ad7932d9f1dbe108ca883b7e04b8
#
_cell.length_a   1.000
_cell.length_b   1.000
_cell.length_c   1.000
_cell.angle_alpha   90.00
_cell.angle_beta   90.00
_cell.angle_gamma   90.00
#
_symmetry.space_group_name_H-M   'P 1'
#
loop_
_entity.id
_entity.type
_entity.pdbx_description
1 polymer ?
#
loop_
_entity_poly.entity_id
_entity_poly.type
_entity_poly.pdbx_seq_one_letter_code
_entity_poly.pdbx_strand_id
1 'polypeptide(L)'
;MPRTPPRQKAIDRPIQLTPEQVAFVRAMVIFEDDHVIALNKPAGLSSQGGRIATHTLDELMWAFAKSSGNRPRLVHRLDRDTSGVLLTARTKPAAGFLGKALMAKRFRKTYLAIVAPGAPQPKGGVIDTPLRREMQGREAYMRPCAPDHPDAETAVTRYRTLAASVR
;
A
#
# COMPACT_ATOMS: atom_id res chain seq x y z
N MET A 1 20.29 -21.43 -17.85
CA MET A 1 19.05 -20.72 -17.50
C MET A 1 19.12 -19.33 -18.10
N PRO A 2 18.25 -18.92 -19.02
CA PRO A 2 18.29 -17.57 -19.60
C PRO A 2 17.86 -16.55 -18.52
N ARG A 3 18.70 -15.55 -18.28
CA ARG A 3 18.40 -14.41 -17.43
C ARG A 3 17.26 -13.62 -18.03
N THR A 4 16.15 -13.48 -17.28
CA THR A 4 15.05 -12.58 -17.62
C THR A 4 15.63 -11.16 -17.80
N PRO A 5 15.41 -10.49 -18.94
CA PRO A 5 15.90 -9.14 -19.13
C PRO A 5 15.31 -8.22 -18.06
N PRO A 6 16.09 -7.23 -17.58
CA PRO A 6 15.59 -6.28 -16.58
C PRO A 6 14.35 -5.59 -17.14
N ARG A 7 13.25 -5.61 -16.36
CA ARG A 7 12.05 -4.82 -16.68
C ARG A 7 12.48 -3.39 -16.97
N GLN A 8 12.33 -2.95 -18.21
CA GLN A 8 12.52 -1.56 -18.57
C GLN A 8 11.67 -0.72 -17.62
N LYS A 9 12.32 0.19 -16.89
CA LYS A 9 11.64 1.20 -16.09
C LYS A 9 10.69 1.91 -17.03
N ALA A 10 9.39 1.80 -16.79
CA ALA A 10 8.41 2.63 -17.48
C ALA A 10 8.88 4.07 -17.29
N ILE A 11 9.16 4.75 -18.39
CA ILE A 11 9.53 6.17 -18.37
C ILE A 11 8.35 6.87 -17.72
N ASP A 12 8.60 7.55 -16.61
CA ASP A 12 7.63 8.30 -15.82
C ASP A 12 7.17 9.50 -16.66
N ARG A 13 6.29 9.25 -17.63
CA ARG A 13 5.76 10.29 -18.50
C ARG A 13 4.78 11.16 -17.70
N PRO A 14 4.89 12.49 -17.77
CA PRO A 14 3.92 13.37 -17.16
C PRO A 14 2.50 13.03 -17.63
N ILE A 15 1.60 12.85 -16.67
CA ILE A 15 0.18 12.67 -16.92
C ILE A 15 -0.50 14.01 -16.66
N GLN A 16 -1.29 14.47 -17.60
CA GLN A 16 -2.10 15.66 -17.42
C GLN A 16 -3.36 15.30 -16.67
N LEU A 17 -3.50 15.85 -15.47
CA LEU A 17 -4.67 15.64 -14.60
C LEU A 17 -5.70 16.72 -14.86
N THR A 18 -6.99 16.37 -14.71
CA THR A 18 -8.06 17.35 -14.71
C THR A 18 -8.07 18.17 -13.42
N PRO A 19 -8.67 19.38 -13.40
CA PRO A 19 -8.82 20.17 -12.17
C PRO A 19 -9.49 19.40 -11.04
N GLU A 20 -10.49 18.58 -11.35
CA GLU A 20 -11.22 17.75 -10.38
C GLU A 20 -10.31 16.67 -9.77
N GLN A 21 -9.45 16.04 -10.59
CA GLN A 21 -8.48 15.05 -10.12
C GLN A 21 -7.44 15.70 -9.19
N VAL A 22 -6.97 16.89 -9.54
CA VAL A 22 -6.07 17.67 -8.69
C VAL A 22 -6.74 18.03 -7.37
N ALA A 23 -7.96 18.55 -7.40
CA ALA A 23 -8.73 18.88 -6.20
C ALA A 23 -8.97 17.63 -5.33
N PHE A 24 -9.33 16.52 -5.94
CA PHE A 24 -9.58 15.25 -5.25
C PHE A 24 -8.35 14.77 -4.48
N VAL A 25 -7.18 14.72 -5.12
CA VAL A 25 -5.96 14.24 -4.43
C VAL A 25 -5.44 15.24 -3.42
N ARG A 26 -5.61 16.53 -3.66
CA ARG A 26 -5.25 17.58 -2.69
C ARG A 26 -6.08 17.51 -1.42
N ALA A 27 -7.36 17.16 -1.52
CA ALA A 27 -8.23 16.96 -0.37
C ALA A 27 -7.83 15.76 0.53
N MET A 28 -7.02 14.84 0.02
CA MET A 28 -6.50 13.71 0.81
C MET A 28 -5.31 14.10 1.70
N VAL A 29 -4.67 15.26 1.49
CA VAL A 29 -3.46 15.64 2.20
C VAL A 29 -3.78 15.89 3.69
N ILE A 30 -3.10 15.14 4.56
CA ILE A 30 -3.17 15.32 6.02
C ILE A 30 -1.89 15.89 6.60
N PHE A 31 -0.79 15.80 5.87
CA PHE A 31 0.48 16.42 6.20
C PHE A 31 1.32 16.59 4.93
N GLU A 32 2.02 17.70 4.81
CA GLU A 32 2.94 18.00 3.70
C GLU A 32 4.12 18.83 4.20
N ASP A 33 5.34 18.41 3.84
CA ASP A 33 6.57 19.19 3.98
C ASP A 33 7.45 19.07 2.72
N ASP A 34 8.70 19.51 2.79
CA ASP A 34 9.65 19.45 1.66
C ASP A 34 10.07 18.03 1.28
N HIS A 35 9.86 17.06 2.15
CA HIS A 35 10.38 15.70 2.03
C HIS A 35 9.29 14.65 1.83
N VAL A 36 8.14 14.82 2.47
CA VAL A 36 7.06 13.82 2.48
C VAL A 36 5.69 14.47 2.31
N ILE A 37 4.74 13.68 1.80
CA ILE A 37 3.31 13.96 1.88
C ILE A 37 2.65 12.74 2.49
N ALA A 38 1.83 12.94 3.52
CA ALA A 38 0.93 11.93 4.05
C ALA A 38 -0.48 12.18 3.52
N LEU A 39 -1.10 11.12 3.01
CA LEU A 39 -2.42 11.16 2.39
C LEU A 39 -3.38 10.27 3.14
N ASN A 40 -4.62 10.69 3.30
CA ASN A 40 -5.73 9.84 3.71
C ASN A 40 -6.37 9.21 2.47
N LYS A 41 -5.86 8.05 2.06
CA LYS A 41 -6.39 7.35 0.88
C LYS A 41 -7.80 6.83 1.15
N PRO A 42 -8.80 7.14 0.33
CA PRO A 42 -10.14 6.54 0.45
C PRO A 42 -10.12 5.06 0.02
N ALA A 43 -11.11 4.30 0.48
CA ALA A 43 -11.43 2.99 -0.09
C ALA A 43 -11.88 3.14 -1.55
N GLY A 44 -11.69 2.10 -2.36
CA GLY A 44 -12.02 2.10 -3.78
C GLY A 44 -10.93 2.65 -4.70
N LEU A 45 -9.93 3.39 -4.18
CA LEU A 45 -8.81 3.92 -4.95
C LEU A 45 -7.60 2.98 -4.91
N SER A 46 -7.12 2.54 -6.06
CA SER A 46 -5.91 1.73 -6.15
C SER A 46 -4.65 2.57 -5.87
N SER A 47 -3.71 2.05 -5.08
CA SER A 47 -2.44 2.74 -4.82
C SER A 47 -1.57 2.83 -6.07
N GLN A 48 -1.45 1.74 -6.82
CA GLN A 48 -0.64 1.66 -8.04
C GLN A 48 -1.38 0.90 -9.13
N GLY A 49 -0.99 1.13 -10.38
CA GLY A 49 -1.56 0.47 -11.54
C GLY A 49 -1.32 -1.04 -11.51
N GLY A 50 -2.39 -1.77 -11.80
CA GLY A 50 -2.40 -3.14 -12.23
C GLY A 50 -3.07 -3.22 -13.59
N ARG A 51 -3.46 -4.42 -14.05
CA ARG A 51 -4.02 -4.65 -15.40
C ARG A 51 -5.27 -3.83 -15.77
N ILE A 52 -5.97 -3.21 -14.84
CA ILE A 52 -7.29 -2.57 -15.07
C ILE A 52 -7.40 -1.18 -14.41
N ALA A 53 -6.34 -0.63 -13.82
CA ALA A 53 -6.46 0.61 -13.08
C ALA A 53 -6.27 1.83 -14.00
N THR A 54 -7.37 2.42 -14.40
CA THR A 54 -7.41 3.84 -14.78
C THR A 54 -7.48 4.67 -13.51
N HIS A 55 -6.60 5.67 -13.38
CA HIS A 55 -6.56 6.62 -12.26
C HIS A 55 -6.17 6.00 -10.90
N THR A 56 -4.90 5.69 -10.77
CA THR A 56 -4.31 5.23 -9.49
C THR A 56 -3.81 6.41 -8.68
N LEU A 57 -3.65 6.20 -7.36
CA LEU A 57 -3.03 7.22 -6.51
C LEU A 57 -1.62 7.59 -7.00
N ASP A 58 -0.84 6.63 -7.52
CA ASP A 58 0.49 6.90 -8.07
C ASP A 58 0.44 7.86 -9.27
N GLU A 59 -0.57 7.75 -10.12
CA GLU A 59 -0.83 8.71 -11.22
C GLU A 59 -1.26 10.07 -10.68
N LEU A 60 -2.12 10.11 -9.68
CA LEU A 60 -2.57 11.35 -9.06
C LEU A 60 -1.44 12.13 -8.37
N MET A 61 -0.29 11.50 -8.08
CA MET A 61 0.89 12.19 -7.55
C MET A 61 1.46 13.22 -8.52
N TRP A 62 1.07 13.22 -9.78
CA TRP A 62 1.42 14.29 -10.72
C TRP A 62 0.84 15.66 -10.33
N ALA A 63 -0.22 15.71 -9.52
CA ALA A 63 -0.74 16.96 -8.93
C ALA A 63 0.26 17.68 -8.02
N PHE A 64 1.31 16.98 -7.57
CA PHE A 64 2.36 17.50 -6.69
C PHE A 64 3.72 17.56 -7.39
N ALA A 65 3.75 17.41 -8.70
CA ALA A 65 4.98 17.48 -9.46
C ALA A 65 5.62 18.88 -9.34
N LYS A 66 6.94 18.91 -9.20
CA LYS A 66 7.72 20.15 -9.25
C LYS A 66 7.90 20.59 -10.71
N SER A 67 8.23 21.85 -10.92
CA SER A 67 8.57 22.39 -12.25
C SER A 67 9.71 21.63 -12.94
N SER A 68 10.57 20.96 -12.16
CA SER A 68 11.63 20.07 -12.67
C SER A 68 11.12 18.74 -13.23
N GLY A 69 9.78 18.48 -13.23
CA GLY A 69 9.18 17.24 -13.70
C GLY A 69 9.28 16.08 -12.72
N ASN A 70 9.80 16.30 -11.52
CA ASN A 70 9.85 15.25 -10.48
C ASN A 70 8.57 15.28 -9.66
N ARG A 71 7.89 14.11 -9.56
CA ARG A 71 6.72 13.91 -8.72
C ARG A 71 7.03 13.10 -7.46
N PRO A 72 6.23 13.23 -6.39
CA PRO A 72 6.35 12.36 -5.23
C PRO A 72 6.13 10.89 -5.61
N ARG A 73 6.78 9.99 -4.87
CA ARG A 73 6.71 8.55 -5.10
C ARG A 73 6.12 7.85 -3.89
N LEU A 74 5.23 6.91 -4.14
CA LEU A 74 4.71 6.04 -3.08
C LEU A 74 5.85 5.23 -2.49
N VAL A 75 5.96 5.19 -1.16
CA VAL A 75 6.95 4.38 -0.45
C VAL A 75 6.38 3.06 0.04
N HIS A 76 5.08 2.97 0.18
CA HIS A 76 4.32 1.74 0.44
C HIS A 76 2.96 1.81 -0.24
N ARG A 77 2.17 0.77 -0.09
CA ARG A 77 0.83 0.68 -0.68
C ARG A 77 -0.19 0.25 0.36
N LEU A 78 -1.43 0.65 0.12
CA LEU A 78 -2.64 0.06 0.68
C LEU A 78 -3.41 -0.62 -0.44
N ASP A 79 -4.15 -1.66 -0.13
CA ASP A 79 -5.02 -2.29 -1.09
C ASP A 79 -6.15 -1.34 -1.51
N ARG A 80 -6.78 -1.63 -2.64
CA ARG A 80 -7.82 -0.76 -3.23
C ARG A 80 -8.91 -0.42 -2.21
N ASP A 81 -9.42 -1.42 -1.53
CA ASP A 81 -10.56 -1.26 -0.62
C ASP A 81 -10.16 -0.92 0.82
N THR A 82 -8.85 -0.80 1.07
CA THR A 82 -8.31 -0.32 2.34
C THR A 82 -8.15 1.19 2.30
N SER A 83 -8.77 1.89 3.25
CA SER A 83 -8.57 3.32 3.46
C SER A 83 -7.50 3.60 4.52
N GLY A 84 -7.01 4.83 4.58
CA GLY A 84 -6.11 5.29 5.64
C GLY A 84 -4.81 5.92 5.16
N VAL A 85 -3.87 6.06 6.08
CA VAL A 85 -2.65 6.83 5.90
C VAL A 85 -1.69 6.15 4.91
N LEU A 86 -1.32 6.89 3.87
CA LEU A 86 -0.32 6.48 2.89
C LEU A 86 0.74 7.57 2.78
N LEU A 87 2.02 7.18 2.89
CA LEU A 87 3.16 8.08 2.78
C LEU A 87 3.74 8.09 1.37
N THR A 88 4.10 9.28 0.93
CA THR A 88 4.84 9.50 -0.31
C THR A 88 6.12 10.27 -0.02
N ALA A 89 7.15 10.05 -0.81
CA ALA A 89 8.42 10.78 -0.72
C ALA A 89 8.52 11.80 -1.86
N ARG A 90 8.80 13.05 -1.53
CA ARG A 90 8.98 14.16 -2.50
C ARG A 90 10.40 14.23 -3.06
N THR A 91 11.35 13.60 -2.36
CA THR A 91 12.76 13.63 -2.73
C THR A 91 13.37 12.23 -2.75
N LYS A 92 14.43 12.04 -3.53
CA LYS A 92 15.15 10.76 -3.56
C LYS A 92 15.74 10.37 -2.20
N PRO A 93 16.36 11.28 -1.42
CA PRO A 93 16.82 10.96 -0.06
C PRO A 93 15.70 10.49 0.85
N ALA A 94 14.54 11.18 0.86
CA ALA A 94 13.38 10.76 1.65
C ALA A 94 12.86 9.38 1.23
N ALA A 95 12.77 9.10 -0.08
CA ALA A 95 12.39 7.79 -0.58
C ALA A 95 13.36 6.69 -0.11
N GLY A 96 14.66 6.95 -0.15
CA GLY A 96 15.69 6.02 0.32
C GLY A 96 15.60 5.77 1.83
N PHE A 97 15.42 6.81 2.64
CA PHE A 97 15.25 6.72 4.08
C PHE A 97 13.99 5.92 4.46
N LEU A 98 12.85 6.30 3.89
CA LEU A 98 11.57 5.62 4.18
C LEU A 98 11.57 4.16 3.68
N GLY A 99 12.17 3.90 2.52
CA GLY A 99 12.32 2.53 2.00
C GLY A 99 13.16 1.65 2.92
N LYS A 100 14.30 2.14 3.40
CA LYS A 100 15.13 1.43 4.40
C LYS A 100 14.37 1.18 5.71
N ALA A 101 13.61 2.17 6.19
CA ALA A 101 12.81 2.04 7.40
C ALA A 101 11.70 0.98 7.25
N LEU A 102 11.08 0.90 6.07
CA LEU A 102 10.09 -0.16 5.76
C LEU A 102 10.73 -1.54 5.73
N MET A 103 11.85 -1.69 5.04
CA MET A 103 12.59 -2.97 4.99
C MET A 103 13.04 -3.43 6.36
N ALA A 104 13.48 -2.49 7.21
CA ALA A 104 13.85 -2.75 8.60
C ALA A 104 12.65 -2.95 9.54
N LYS A 105 11.42 -3.04 9.03
CA LYS A 105 10.16 -3.20 9.80
C LYS A 105 9.97 -2.14 10.90
N ARG A 106 10.51 -0.92 10.71
CA ARG A 106 10.39 0.19 11.68
C ARG A 106 9.04 0.91 11.61
N PHE A 107 8.24 0.66 10.57
CA PHE A 107 6.89 1.20 10.48
C PHE A 107 5.95 0.39 11.36
N ARG A 108 5.33 1.05 12.33
CA ARG A 108 4.22 0.50 13.09
C ARG A 108 2.93 0.78 12.32
N LYS A 109 2.34 -0.26 11.77
CA LYS A 109 1.07 -0.17 11.03
C LYS A 109 -0.05 -0.65 11.94
N THR A 110 -1.03 0.22 12.15
CA THR A 110 -2.25 -0.12 12.91
C THR A 110 -3.45 0.01 12.00
N TYR A 111 -4.31 -0.98 12.01
CA TYR A 111 -5.53 -1.03 11.22
C TYR A 111 -6.73 -1.23 12.13
N LEU A 112 -7.84 -0.60 11.76
CA LEU A 112 -9.15 -0.92 12.32
C LEU A 112 -9.89 -1.79 11.32
N ALA A 113 -10.42 -2.93 11.76
CA ALA A 113 -11.14 -3.86 10.91
C ALA A 113 -12.45 -4.30 11.57
N ILE A 114 -13.48 -4.44 10.75
CA ILE A 114 -14.71 -5.13 11.13
C ILE A 114 -14.59 -6.57 10.63
N VAL A 115 -14.80 -7.54 11.52
CA VAL A 115 -14.67 -8.97 11.18
C VAL A 115 -15.99 -9.68 11.43
N ALA A 116 -16.29 -10.68 10.59
CA ALA A 116 -17.45 -11.54 10.69
C ALA A 116 -17.04 -12.99 10.30
N PRO A 117 -17.74 -14.01 10.83
CA PRO A 117 -18.75 -13.96 11.87
C PRO A 117 -18.12 -13.91 13.27
N GLY A 118 -18.59 -12.94 14.09
CA GLY A 118 -18.20 -12.82 15.48
C GLY A 118 -16.77 -12.32 15.75
N ALA A 119 -16.49 -12.06 17.02
CA ALA A 119 -15.17 -11.61 17.45
C ALA A 119 -14.17 -12.76 17.55
N PRO A 120 -12.89 -12.55 17.17
CA PRO A 120 -11.86 -13.56 17.41
C PRO A 120 -11.73 -13.93 18.88
N GLN A 121 -11.48 -15.20 19.15
CA GLN A 121 -11.14 -15.69 20.49
C GLN A 121 -9.71 -16.25 20.49
N PRO A 122 -8.89 -15.89 21.48
CA PRO A 122 -9.12 -14.89 22.55
C PRO A 122 -9.27 -13.44 22.01
N LYS A 123 -9.74 -12.53 22.85
CA LYS A 123 -9.95 -11.11 22.49
C LYS A 123 -8.69 -10.35 22.06
N GLY A 124 -7.52 -10.95 22.18
CA GLY A 124 -6.25 -10.42 21.72
C GLY A 124 -5.25 -11.55 21.52
N GLY A 125 -4.36 -11.39 20.54
CA GLY A 125 -3.40 -12.43 20.23
C GLY A 125 -2.46 -12.08 19.08
N VAL A 126 -1.73 -13.11 18.68
CA VAL A 126 -0.81 -13.07 17.54
C VAL A 126 -1.23 -14.16 16.57
N ILE A 127 -1.40 -13.77 15.31
CA ILE A 127 -1.53 -14.70 14.20
C ILE A 127 -0.15 -14.75 13.54
N ASP A 128 0.51 -15.90 13.65
CA ASP A 128 1.83 -16.17 13.07
C ASP A 128 1.71 -17.39 12.16
N THR A 129 0.97 -17.20 11.09
CA THR A 129 0.73 -18.24 10.09
C THR A 129 1.38 -17.80 8.79
N PRO A 130 2.35 -18.54 8.27
CA PRO A 130 2.97 -18.25 6.99
C PRO A 130 1.94 -18.21 5.87
N LEU A 131 2.19 -17.33 4.92
CA LEU A 131 1.38 -17.17 3.74
C LEU A 131 2.18 -17.53 2.50
N ARG A 132 1.51 -18.09 1.50
CA ARG A 132 2.07 -18.28 0.16
C ARG A 132 1.23 -17.57 -0.88
N ARG A 133 1.88 -17.19 -1.97
CA ARG A 133 1.19 -16.65 -3.13
C ARG A 133 0.56 -17.78 -3.94
N GLU A 134 -0.73 -17.70 -4.16
CA GLU A 134 -1.49 -18.64 -4.97
C GLU A 134 -2.17 -17.92 -6.13
N MET A 135 -2.05 -18.48 -7.32
CA MET A 135 -2.72 -17.95 -8.51
C MET A 135 -4.07 -18.62 -8.67
N GLN A 136 -5.12 -17.80 -8.74
CA GLN A 136 -6.47 -18.25 -9.07
C GLN A 136 -6.89 -17.58 -10.38
N GLY A 137 -6.76 -18.29 -11.48
CA GLY A 137 -6.90 -17.72 -12.80
C GLY A 137 -5.81 -16.65 -13.07
N ARG A 138 -6.24 -15.40 -13.26
CA ARG A 138 -5.33 -14.27 -13.50
C ARG A 138 -5.01 -13.45 -12.24
N GLU A 139 -5.57 -13.79 -11.10
CA GLU A 139 -5.41 -13.08 -9.84
C GLU A 139 -4.48 -13.85 -8.90
N ALA A 140 -3.77 -13.12 -8.05
CA ALA A 140 -2.89 -13.67 -7.06
C ALA A 140 -3.42 -13.36 -5.66
N TYR A 141 -3.56 -14.40 -4.85
CA TYR A 141 -4.01 -14.32 -3.47
C TYR A 141 -2.91 -14.79 -2.53
N MET A 142 -2.85 -14.20 -1.34
CA MET A 142 -2.05 -14.73 -0.25
C MET A 142 -2.90 -15.73 0.54
N ARG A 143 -2.44 -16.97 0.66
CA ARG A 143 -3.14 -18.06 1.36
C ARG A 143 -2.27 -18.62 2.49
N PRO A 144 -2.87 -19.00 3.61
CA PRO A 144 -2.15 -19.73 4.67
C PRO A 144 -1.51 -21.00 4.11
N CYS A 145 -0.31 -21.28 4.58
CA CYS A 145 0.39 -22.51 4.22
C CYS A 145 1.16 -23.08 5.42
N ALA A 146 1.67 -24.29 5.27
CA ALA A 146 2.55 -24.89 6.25
C ALA A 146 3.90 -24.16 6.30
N PRO A 147 4.57 -24.11 7.47
CA PRO A 147 5.84 -23.39 7.62
C PRO A 147 6.98 -23.92 6.75
N ASP A 148 6.94 -25.19 6.39
CA ASP A 148 7.92 -25.90 5.54
C ASP A 148 7.60 -25.79 4.03
N HIS A 149 6.52 -25.09 3.66
CA HIS A 149 6.21 -24.88 2.25
C HIS A 149 7.31 -24.06 1.56
N PRO A 150 7.79 -24.45 0.36
CA PRO A 150 8.93 -23.79 -0.31
C PRO A 150 8.71 -22.31 -0.62
N ASP A 151 7.47 -21.89 -0.80
CA ASP A 151 7.07 -20.50 -1.07
C ASP A 151 6.49 -19.80 0.18
N ALA A 152 6.73 -20.34 1.39
CA ALA A 152 6.22 -19.75 2.62
C ALA A 152 6.89 -18.39 2.90
N GLU A 153 6.08 -17.37 3.07
CA GLU A 153 6.49 -16.04 3.52
C GLU A 153 6.01 -15.82 4.96
N THR A 154 6.88 -15.32 5.81
CA THR A 154 6.52 -15.01 7.20
C THR A 154 5.51 -13.87 7.25
N ALA A 155 4.40 -14.08 7.95
CA ALA A 155 3.35 -13.09 8.15
C ALA A 155 2.91 -13.10 9.61
N VAL A 156 3.14 -11.99 10.31
CA VAL A 156 2.78 -11.84 11.73
C VAL A 156 1.82 -10.68 11.88
N THR A 157 0.64 -10.97 12.44
CA THR A 157 -0.36 -9.95 12.77
C THR A 157 -0.71 -10.04 14.25
N ARG A 158 -0.57 -8.91 14.96
CA ARG A 158 -1.09 -8.78 16.33
C ARG A 158 -2.45 -8.13 16.26
N TYR A 159 -3.39 -8.63 17.04
CA TYR A 159 -4.74 -8.09 17.07
C TYR A 159 -5.27 -7.91 18.49
N ARG A 160 -6.24 -7.01 18.62
CA ARG A 160 -7.01 -6.80 19.85
C ARG A 160 -8.44 -6.44 19.47
N THR A 161 -9.41 -7.18 20.01
CA THR A 161 -10.82 -6.85 19.88
C THR A 161 -11.15 -5.62 20.71
N LEU A 162 -11.68 -4.60 20.09
CA LEU A 162 -12.08 -3.35 20.75
C LEU A 162 -13.54 -3.41 21.20
N ALA A 163 -14.40 -3.96 20.35
CA ALA A 163 -15.82 -4.13 20.62
C ALA A 163 -16.34 -5.40 19.93
N ALA A 164 -17.38 -6.01 20.44
CA ALA A 164 -18.10 -7.10 19.83
C ALA A 164 -19.61 -6.85 19.97
N SER A 165 -20.34 -7.01 18.87
CA SER A 165 -21.80 -7.05 18.90
C SER A 165 -22.24 -8.48 19.20
N VAL A 166 -23.10 -8.65 20.17
CA VAL A 166 -23.84 -9.88 20.42
C VAL A 166 -25.13 -9.77 19.62
N ARG A 167 -25.29 -10.63 18.62
CA ARG A 167 -26.59 -10.85 17.97
C ARG A 167 -27.28 -12.03 18.61
#